data_98216507dc6032408cd7223a14c60e3f
#
_entry.id   98216507dc6032408cd7223a14c60e3f
#
_cell.length_a   1.000
_cell.length_b   1.000
_cell.length_c   1.000
_cell.angle_alpha   90.00
_cell.angle_beta   90.00
_cell.angle_gamma   90.00
#
_symmetry.space_group_name_H-M   'P 1'
#
loop_
_entity.id
_entity.type
_entity.pdbx_description
1 polymer ?
#
loop_
_entity_poly.entity_id
_entity_poly.type
_entity_poly.pdbx_seq_one_letter_code
_entity_poly.pdbx_strand_id
1 'polypeptide(L)'
;MFLKDKRNRGYVNMKVYRNENRSNVRYDVEEMARTQKNKATEYHLGLLKAKLARYRQQLLEPTSKSGPAGVGFDVQKSGDARVALIGFPSVGKSTLLSKLTHTQSEAAAYEFTTLTAIPGVIEYKGARIQLLDLPGIVEGASQGRGRGRQVVSTAKTADLIVIMLDATKSEEQRRLLEIELDAVGIRLNKSKPDVVFKRKTTGGITFNTTVKLTKTDEKTIRTILAGYKLHNCDVMIREDITTDEFIDVLIGNRKYVPCLYVYNKIDSISLELVDKLAHTPSTVVISCEMDLNLDYLVDRMWGDLNIVKVFTKKRGAHPDLGDPVCMRKGSTIEVRTSLPLLAVIVSTVSGHVLSNWTVGCL
;
A
#
# COMPACT_ATOMS: atom_id res chain seq x y z
N MET A 1 3.00 -30.03 -35.19
CA MET A 1 3.71 -28.79 -35.64
C MET A 1 2.83 -27.52 -35.56
N PHE A 2 1.49 -27.62 -35.69
CA PHE A 2 0.54 -26.48 -35.66
C PHE A 2 0.28 -25.82 -34.29
N LEU A 3 0.54 -26.49 -33.20
CA LEU A 3 0.30 -25.93 -31.83
C LEU A 3 1.42 -25.03 -31.27
N LYS A 4 2.64 -25.09 -31.82
CA LYS A 4 3.73 -24.22 -31.42
C LYS A 4 3.61 -22.80 -32.02
N ASP A 5 2.98 -22.68 -33.19
CA ASP A 5 2.88 -21.39 -33.91
C ASP A 5 1.84 -20.44 -33.29
N LYS A 6 0.73 -20.96 -32.77
CA LYS A 6 -0.30 -20.14 -32.06
C LYS A 6 0.21 -19.53 -30.74
N ARG A 7 1.08 -20.25 -30.00
CA ARG A 7 1.68 -19.73 -28.78
C ARG A 7 2.70 -18.62 -29.07
N ASN A 8 3.48 -18.77 -30.15
CA ASN A 8 4.46 -17.75 -30.53
C ASN A 8 3.79 -16.47 -31.03
N ARG A 9 2.71 -16.53 -31.80
CA ARG A 9 1.96 -15.35 -32.26
C ARG A 9 1.32 -14.59 -31.08
N GLY A 10 0.79 -15.30 -30.09
CA GLY A 10 0.26 -14.67 -28.87
C GLY A 10 1.33 -13.96 -28.04
N TYR A 11 2.53 -14.54 -27.95
CA TYR A 11 3.66 -13.97 -27.22
C TYR A 11 4.26 -12.74 -27.91
N VAL A 12 4.36 -12.77 -29.23
CA VAL A 12 4.83 -11.65 -30.05
C VAL A 12 3.85 -10.47 -29.98
N ASN A 13 2.56 -10.73 -30.16
CA ASN A 13 1.53 -9.69 -30.06
C ASN A 13 1.51 -9.03 -28.67
N MET A 14 1.75 -9.80 -27.62
CA MET A 14 1.74 -9.28 -26.25
C MET A 14 2.98 -8.45 -25.90
N LYS A 15 4.15 -8.79 -26.47
CA LYS A 15 5.37 -7.96 -26.38
C LYS A 15 5.20 -6.63 -27.12
N VAL A 16 4.61 -6.66 -28.30
CA VAL A 16 4.31 -5.46 -29.10
C VAL A 16 3.35 -4.56 -28.34
N TYR A 17 2.22 -5.07 -27.84
CA TYR A 17 1.24 -4.34 -27.05
C TYR A 17 1.82 -3.68 -25.78
N ARG A 18 2.74 -4.39 -25.09
CA ARG A 18 3.44 -3.80 -23.93
C ARG A 18 4.40 -2.70 -24.31
N ASN A 19 5.09 -2.84 -25.42
CA ASN A 19 6.00 -1.80 -25.90
C ASN A 19 5.21 -0.56 -26.32
N GLU A 20 4.08 -0.72 -26.99
CA GLU A 20 3.17 0.36 -27.33
C GLU A 20 2.65 1.09 -26.08
N ASN A 21 2.19 0.36 -25.06
CA ASN A 21 1.75 0.97 -23.81
C ASN A 21 2.86 1.73 -23.07
N ARG A 22 4.11 1.23 -23.13
CA ARG A 22 5.27 1.95 -22.58
C ARG A 22 5.57 3.23 -23.34
N SER A 23 5.50 3.17 -24.66
CA SER A 23 5.68 4.35 -25.51
C SER A 23 4.60 5.38 -25.25
N ASN A 24 3.33 4.96 -25.13
CA ASN A 24 2.21 5.82 -24.82
C ASN A 24 2.35 6.46 -23.42
N VAL A 25 2.78 5.70 -22.41
CA VAL A 25 3.06 6.25 -21.07
C VAL A 25 4.12 7.34 -21.13
N ARG A 26 5.20 7.10 -21.89
CA ARG A 26 6.28 8.08 -22.04
C ARG A 26 5.78 9.35 -22.74
N TYR A 27 5.06 9.19 -23.83
CA TYR A 27 4.49 10.29 -24.58
C TYR A 27 3.53 11.14 -23.72
N ASP A 28 2.57 10.51 -23.04
CA ASP A 28 1.61 11.20 -22.19
C ASP A 28 2.31 11.94 -21.03
N VAL A 29 3.37 11.38 -20.44
CA VAL A 29 4.16 12.05 -19.40
C VAL A 29 4.90 13.27 -19.94
N GLU A 30 5.52 13.16 -21.13
CA GLU A 30 6.20 14.28 -21.78
C GLU A 30 5.21 15.39 -22.15
N GLU A 31 4.04 15.03 -22.66
CA GLU A 31 2.97 15.99 -23.02
C GLU A 31 2.44 16.71 -21.77
N MET A 32 2.22 15.99 -20.67
CA MET A 32 1.84 16.59 -19.39
C MET A 32 2.90 17.55 -18.85
N ALA A 33 4.18 17.23 -19.01
CA ALA A 33 5.27 18.09 -18.57
C ALA A 33 5.38 19.39 -19.37
N ARG A 34 5.04 19.35 -20.66
CA ARG A 34 5.05 20.52 -21.55
C ARG A 34 3.78 21.38 -21.41
N THR A 35 2.68 20.80 -20.94
CA THR A 35 1.40 21.50 -20.84
C THR A 35 1.38 22.40 -19.62
N GLN A 36 1.18 23.70 -19.84
CA GLN A 36 1.03 24.66 -18.75
C GLN A 36 -0.25 24.38 -17.96
N LYS A 37 -0.14 24.38 -16.62
CA LYS A 37 -1.29 24.15 -15.72
C LYS A 37 -2.11 25.43 -15.58
N ASN A 38 -3.24 25.50 -16.26
CA ASN A 38 -4.22 26.57 -16.12
C ASN A 38 -5.64 26.00 -16.28
N LYS A 39 -6.66 26.79 -15.98
CA LYS A 39 -8.06 26.35 -16.03
C LYS A 39 -8.49 25.85 -17.43
N ALA A 40 -7.92 26.38 -18.50
CA ALA A 40 -8.23 25.97 -19.88
C ALA A 40 -7.62 24.60 -20.22
N THR A 41 -6.45 24.27 -19.65
CA THR A 41 -5.74 23.01 -19.92
C THR A 41 -6.06 21.92 -18.89
N GLU A 42 -6.75 22.24 -17.80
CA GLU A 42 -7.09 21.29 -16.73
C GLU A 42 -7.88 20.09 -17.23
N TYR A 43 -8.82 20.32 -18.14
CA TYR A 43 -9.59 19.28 -18.82
C TYR A 43 -8.67 18.31 -19.59
N HIS A 44 -7.76 18.83 -20.40
CA HIS A 44 -6.82 18.03 -21.18
C HIS A 44 -5.86 17.24 -20.28
N LEU A 45 -5.33 17.88 -19.24
CA LEU A 45 -4.50 17.22 -18.24
C LEU A 45 -5.26 16.12 -17.51
N GLY A 46 -6.55 16.30 -17.20
CA GLY A 46 -7.41 15.27 -16.62
C GLY A 46 -7.54 14.03 -17.51
N LEU A 47 -7.71 14.23 -18.83
CA LEU A 47 -7.75 13.12 -19.79
C LEU A 47 -6.42 12.39 -19.91
N LEU A 48 -5.29 13.10 -19.97
CA LEU A 48 -3.96 12.50 -20.02
C LEU A 48 -3.68 11.68 -18.75
N LYS A 49 -4.03 12.19 -17.57
CA LYS A 49 -3.92 11.45 -16.31
C LYS A 49 -4.75 10.16 -16.31
N ALA A 50 -5.98 10.21 -16.80
CA ALA A 50 -6.85 9.07 -16.93
C ALA A 50 -6.26 7.98 -17.86
N LYS A 51 -5.76 8.39 -19.03
CA LYS A 51 -5.07 7.50 -19.98
C LYS A 51 -3.83 6.86 -19.35
N LEU A 52 -2.99 7.68 -18.73
CA LEU A 52 -1.75 7.23 -18.08
C LEU A 52 -2.03 6.23 -16.97
N ALA A 53 -3.03 6.46 -16.13
CA ALA A 53 -3.45 5.54 -15.08
C ALA A 53 -3.90 4.19 -15.66
N ARG A 54 -4.65 4.20 -16.77
CA ARG A 54 -5.08 3.00 -17.49
C ARG A 54 -3.91 2.23 -18.10
N TYR A 55 -2.97 2.89 -18.77
CA TYR A 55 -1.80 2.23 -19.35
C TYR A 55 -0.90 1.61 -18.27
N ARG A 56 -0.68 2.33 -17.16
CA ARG A 56 0.07 1.79 -16.01
C ARG A 56 -0.60 0.56 -15.42
N GLN A 57 -1.93 0.56 -15.27
CA GLN A 57 -2.67 -0.61 -14.82
C GLN A 57 -2.46 -1.80 -15.76
N GLN A 58 -2.61 -1.60 -17.07
CA GLN A 58 -2.41 -2.67 -18.07
C GLN A 58 -0.98 -3.23 -18.08
N LEU A 59 0.02 -2.40 -17.82
CA LEU A 59 1.40 -2.84 -17.68
C LEU A 59 1.64 -3.71 -16.44
N LEU A 60 0.88 -3.47 -15.38
CA LEU A 60 0.98 -4.20 -14.11
C LEU A 60 0.12 -5.48 -14.08
N GLU A 61 -0.91 -5.59 -14.92
CA GLU A 61 -1.75 -6.78 -14.98
C GLU A 61 -0.95 -8.03 -15.40
N PRO A 62 -1.19 -9.20 -14.76
CA PRO A 62 -0.56 -10.45 -15.15
C PRO A 62 -1.02 -10.89 -16.55
N THR A 63 -0.10 -11.43 -17.34
CA THR A 63 -0.29 -11.76 -18.76
C THR A 63 -1.04 -13.06 -19.03
N SER A 64 -1.50 -13.77 -18.05
CA SER A 64 -2.08 -15.10 -18.25
C SER A 64 -3.51 -15.23 -17.73
N LYS A 65 -4.45 -15.22 -18.66
CA LYS A 65 -5.79 -15.80 -18.43
C LYS A 65 -5.85 -17.32 -18.73
N SER A 66 -4.73 -17.95 -19.08
CA SER A 66 -4.70 -19.36 -19.50
C SER A 66 -3.35 -20.02 -19.17
N GLY A 67 -3.18 -20.36 -17.93
CA GLY A 67 -2.15 -21.27 -17.43
C GLY A 67 -2.53 -21.71 -16.03
N PRO A 68 -2.08 -22.90 -15.56
CA PRO A 68 -2.20 -23.22 -14.16
C PRO A 68 -1.64 -22.03 -13.38
N ALA A 69 -2.33 -21.65 -12.31
CA ALA A 69 -1.90 -20.55 -11.44
C ALA A 69 -0.41 -20.75 -11.16
N GLY A 70 0.43 -20.06 -11.93
CA GLY A 70 1.88 -20.08 -11.69
C GLY A 70 2.03 -19.64 -10.26
N VAL A 71 2.90 -20.34 -9.53
CA VAL A 71 3.26 -20.04 -8.14
C VAL A 71 3.47 -18.54 -8.05
N GLY A 72 2.39 -17.83 -7.72
CA GLY A 72 2.42 -16.41 -7.49
C GLY A 72 3.35 -16.19 -6.31
N PHE A 73 4.09 -15.11 -6.31
CA PHE A 73 4.90 -14.64 -5.21
C PHE A 73 3.97 -14.19 -4.07
N ASP A 74 3.18 -15.13 -3.58
CA ASP A 74 2.24 -14.89 -2.50
C ASP A 74 2.90 -15.41 -1.23
N VAL A 75 3.64 -14.51 -0.57
CA VAL A 75 4.12 -14.79 0.78
C VAL A 75 2.88 -14.92 1.64
N GLN A 76 2.60 -16.13 2.10
CA GLN A 76 1.46 -16.40 2.97
C GLN A 76 1.50 -15.42 4.15
N LYS A 77 0.37 -14.77 4.44
CA LYS A 77 0.29 -13.86 5.56
C LYS A 77 0.44 -14.66 6.85
N SER A 78 1.57 -14.48 7.52
CA SER A 78 1.84 -15.04 8.84
C SER A 78 1.80 -13.92 9.87
N GLY A 79 1.06 -14.13 10.97
CA GLY A 79 0.90 -13.14 12.02
C GLY A 79 -0.24 -12.13 11.82
N ASP A 80 -0.32 -11.17 12.73
CA ASP A 80 -1.44 -10.23 12.86
C ASP A 80 -1.32 -9.05 11.90
N ALA A 81 -0.08 -8.60 11.64
CA ALA A 81 0.20 -7.49 10.75
C ALA A 81 1.41 -7.77 9.87
N ARG A 82 1.45 -7.05 8.74
CA ARG A 82 2.52 -7.13 7.75
C ARG A 82 3.10 -5.76 7.48
N VAL A 83 4.41 -5.62 7.66
CA VAL A 83 5.17 -4.42 7.37
C VAL A 83 6.10 -4.67 6.20
N ALA A 84 6.07 -3.81 5.19
CA ALA A 84 6.97 -3.88 4.05
C ALA A 84 8.12 -2.89 4.22
N LEU A 85 9.35 -3.38 4.18
CA LEU A 85 10.57 -2.56 4.16
C LEU A 85 10.95 -2.26 2.71
N ILE A 86 11.02 -0.98 2.36
CA ILE A 86 11.35 -0.49 1.03
C ILE A 86 12.51 0.49 1.14
N GLY A 87 13.40 0.51 0.18
CA GLY A 87 14.52 1.46 0.15
C GLY A 87 15.58 1.05 -0.85
N PHE A 88 16.46 1.99 -1.16
CA PHE A 88 17.58 1.75 -2.06
C PHE A 88 18.55 0.67 -1.53
N PRO A 89 19.43 0.12 -2.37
CA PRO A 89 20.49 -0.75 -1.89
C PRO A 89 21.38 -0.04 -0.87
N SER A 90 21.92 -0.80 0.08
CA SER A 90 22.88 -0.33 1.09
C SER A 90 22.36 0.70 2.12
N VAL A 91 21.05 0.94 2.20
CA VAL A 91 20.47 1.80 3.25
C VAL A 91 20.35 1.10 4.61
N GLY A 92 20.61 -0.23 4.69
CA GLY A 92 20.60 -1.00 5.93
C GLY A 92 19.33 -1.79 6.20
N LYS A 93 18.49 -2.09 5.19
CA LYS A 93 17.24 -2.88 5.35
C LYS A 93 17.48 -4.26 5.99
N SER A 94 18.38 -5.02 5.41
CA SER A 94 18.69 -6.38 5.89
C SER A 94 19.36 -6.35 7.28
N THR A 95 20.15 -5.30 7.57
CA THR A 95 20.74 -5.09 8.90
C THR A 95 19.65 -4.81 9.92
N LEU A 96 18.69 -3.92 9.60
CA LEU A 96 17.54 -3.64 10.46
C LEU A 96 16.73 -4.92 10.71
N LEU A 97 16.45 -5.67 9.64
CA LEU A 97 15.71 -6.93 9.74
C LEU A 97 16.40 -7.90 10.71
N SER A 98 17.72 -8.12 10.55
CA SER A 98 18.49 -9.02 11.40
C SER A 98 18.53 -8.57 12.86
N LYS A 99 18.54 -7.26 13.13
CA LYS A 99 18.55 -6.72 14.50
C LYS A 99 17.19 -6.79 15.18
N LEU A 100 16.12 -6.56 14.45
CA LEU A 100 14.76 -6.59 14.99
C LEU A 100 14.22 -8.03 15.14
N THR A 101 14.71 -8.97 14.32
CA THR A 101 14.31 -10.37 14.41
C THR A 101 15.34 -11.17 15.15
N HIS A 102 15.20 -11.31 16.47
CA HIS A 102 16.11 -12.07 17.32
C HIS A 102 16.11 -13.59 17.09
N THR A 103 15.22 -14.11 16.27
CA THR A 103 15.10 -15.56 16.02
C THR A 103 15.79 -15.97 14.73
N GLN A 104 17.08 -16.23 14.80
CA GLN A 104 17.80 -16.94 13.73
C GLN A 104 17.26 -18.36 13.46
N SER A 105 16.43 -18.92 14.33
CA SER A 105 16.00 -20.32 14.24
C SER A 105 14.72 -20.56 13.45
N GLU A 106 13.84 -19.56 13.27
CA GLU A 106 12.62 -19.72 12.47
C GLU A 106 12.76 -19.31 10.99
N ALA A 107 13.78 -18.55 10.65
CA ALA A 107 14.09 -18.22 9.24
C ALA A 107 14.45 -19.48 8.41
N ALA A 108 14.86 -20.56 9.05
CA ALA A 108 15.21 -21.82 8.40
C ALA A 108 14.00 -22.69 8.00
N ALA A 109 12.80 -22.40 8.49
CA ALA A 109 11.61 -23.21 8.19
C ALA A 109 10.92 -22.89 6.86
N TYR A 110 11.36 -21.84 6.14
CA TYR A 110 10.79 -21.46 4.86
C TYR A 110 11.70 -21.78 3.68
N GLU A 111 12.07 -23.05 3.53
CA GLU A 111 12.98 -23.55 2.49
C GLU A 111 12.46 -23.46 1.05
N PHE A 112 11.28 -22.90 0.80
CA PHE A 112 10.66 -22.90 -0.51
C PHE A 112 10.48 -21.53 -1.17
N THR A 113 11.17 -20.48 -0.71
CA THR A 113 11.08 -19.18 -1.37
C THR A 113 12.25 -18.97 -2.34
N THR A 114 12.09 -19.41 -3.56
CA THR A 114 13.02 -19.14 -4.67
C THR A 114 13.16 -17.66 -5.04
N LEU A 115 12.60 -16.73 -4.28
CA LEU A 115 12.70 -15.28 -4.53
C LEU A 115 12.63 -14.44 -3.24
N THR A 116 13.75 -14.00 -2.77
CA THR A 116 14.19 -12.64 -2.36
C THR A 116 13.32 -11.77 -1.44
N ALA A 117 12.20 -12.15 -0.88
CA ALA A 117 11.65 -11.47 0.27
C ALA A 117 12.03 -12.30 1.50
N ILE A 118 12.92 -11.80 2.34
CA ILE A 118 13.28 -12.47 3.59
C ILE A 118 12.23 -12.06 4.62
N PRO A 119 11.34 -12.96 5.05
CA PRO A 119 10.37 -12.63 6.10
C PRO A 119 11.06 -12.70 7.46
N GLY A 120 10.97 -11.63 8.23
CA GLY A 120 11.26 -11.64 9.65
C GLY A 120 9.95 -11.54 10.44
N VAL A 121 9.91 -12.05 11.65
CA VAL A 121 8.77 -11.89 12.56
C VAL A 121 9.26 -11.22 13.84
N ILE A 122 8.56 -10.16 14.23
CA ILE A 122 8.76 -9.48 15.51
C ILE A 122 7.55 -9.76 16.39
N GLU A 123 7.79 -10.19 17.61
CA GLU A 123 6.76 -10.26 18.63
C GLU A 123 6.81 -9.00 19.49
N TYR A 124 5.75 -8.20 19.42
CA TYR A 124 5.66 -6.97 20.17
C TYR A 124 4.27 -6.79 20.79
N LYS A 125 4.24 -6.55 22.10
CA LYS A 125 2.98 -6.39 22.86
C LYS A 125 1.99 -7.53 22.63
N GLY A 126 2.44 -8.77 22.44
CA GLY A 126 1.60 -9.94 22.21
C GLY A 126 1.01 -10.07 20.80
N ALA A 127 1.48 -9.28 19.85
CA ALA A 127 1.15 -9.44 18.43
C ALA A 127 2.39 -9.87 17.64
N ARG A 128 2.14 -10.64 16.59
CA ARG A 128 3.17 -11.09 15.65
C ARG A 128 3.14 -10.19 14.40
N ILE A 129 4.20 -9.43 14.22
CA ILE A 129 4.37 -8.51 13.09
C ILE A 129 5.33 -9.12 12.08
N GLN A 130 4.86 -9.42 10.89
CA GLN A 130 5.69 -9.92 9.79
C GLN A 130 6.40 -8.76 9.10
N LEU A 131 7.73 -8.74 9.10
CA LEU A 131 8.54 -7.83 8.30
C LEU A 131 8.92 -8.47 6.98
N LEU A 132 8.74 -7.76 5.88
CA LEU A 132 9.14 -8.21 4.55
C LEU A 132 10.18 -7.25 3.99
N ASP A 133 11.41 -7.71 3.81
CA ASP A 133 12.38 -6.97 3.00
C ASP A 133 12.01 -7.11 1.51
N LEU A 134 11.69 -5.99 0.88
CA LEU A 134 11.32 -5.92 -0.53
C LEU A 134 12.46 -5.29 -1.33
N PRO A 135 13.46 -6.09 -1.75
CA PRO A 135 14.52 -5.60 -2.61
C PRO A 135 13.98 -5.33 -4.01
N GLY A 136 14.44 -4.25 -4.63
CA GLY A 136 14.20 -4.02 -6.06
C GLY A 136 13.00 -3.14 -6.41
N ILE A 137 12.44 -2.35 -5.46
CA ILE A 137 11.73 -1.13 -5.85
C ILE A 137 12.80 -0.07 -6.14
N VAL A 138 13.31 -0.13 -7.36
CA VAL A 138 14.27 0.80 -7.93
C VAL A 138 13.66 1.30 -9.23
N GLU A 139 14.14 2.40 -9.76
CA GLU A 139 13.67 3.05 -10.99
C GLU A 139 13.13 2.08 -12.06
N GLY A 140 11.89 2.31 -12.47
CA GLY A 140 11.22 1.54 -13.52
C GLY A 140 10.35 0.38 -13.04
N ALA A 141 10.12 0.20 -11.74
CA ALA A 141 9.17 -0.79 -11.22
C ALA A 141 7.75 -0.51 -11.74
N SER A 142 7.37 0.76 -11.83
CA SER A 142 6.09 1.23 -12.40
C SER A 142 5.95 0.94 -13.89
N GLN A 143 7.06 0.79 -14.62
CA GLN A 143 7.10 0.42 -16.04
C GLN A 143 7.06 -1.10 -16.25
N GLY A 144 6.92 -1.88 -15.19
CA GLY A 144 6.89 -3.34 -15.25
C GLY A 144 8.22 -3.96 -15.69
N ARG A 145 9.35 -3.28 -15.48
CA ARG A 145 10.69 -3.82 -15.73
C ARG A 145 11.08 -4.80 -14.62
N GLY A 146 11.71 -5.90 -14.99
CA GLY A 146 12.23 -6.89 -14.06
C GLY A 146 11.20 -7.48 -13.10
N ARG A 147 11.59 -7.63 -11.83
CA ARG A 147 10.80 -8.18 -10.74
C ARG A 147 9.84 -7.16 -10.09
N GLY A 148 9.84 -5.91 -10.54
CA GLY A 148 9.06 -4.83 -9.95
C GLY A 148 7.57 -5.14 -9.73
N ARG A 149 6.94 -5.92 -10.63
CA ARG A 149 5.54 -6.32 -10.47
C ARG A 149 5.27 -7.20 -9.27
N GLN A 150 6.18 -8.12 -8.97
CA GLN A 150 6.05 -9.05 -7.85
C GLN A 150 6.22 -8.29 -6.52
N VAL A 151 7.24 -7.44 -6.45
CA VAL A 151 7.50 -6.58 -5.29
C VAL A 151 6.33 -5.65 -5.01
N VAL A 152 5.74 -5.07 -6.06
CA VAL A 152 4.54 -4.24 -5.98
C VAL A 152 3.34 -5.02 -5.46
N SER A 153 3.13 -6.24 -5.96
CA SER A 153 2.04 -7.10 -5.48
C SER A 153 2.17 -7.36 -3.97
N THR A 154 3.38 -7.68 -3.53
CA THR A 154 3.67 -7.91 -2.10
C THR A 154 3.52 -6.62 -1.28
N ALA A 155 4.01 -5.47 -1.76
CA ALA A 155 3.84 -4.18 -1.10
C ALA A 155 2.35 -3.81 -0.92
N LYS A 156 1.49 -4.15 -1.87
CA LYS A 156 0.04 -3.95 -1.76
C LYS A 156 -0.63 -4.81 -0.68
N THR A 157 -0.01 -5.91 -0.26
CA THR A 157 -0.54 -6.73 0.84
C THR A 157 -0.12 -6.22 2.21
N ALA A 158 0.84 -5.30 2.28
CA ALA A 158 1.31 -4.72 3.54
C ALA A 158 0.26 -3.84 4.21
N ASP A 159 0.34 -3.79 5.53
CA ASP A 159 -0.51 -2.99 6.41
C ASP A 159 0.16 -1.67 6.78
N LEU A 160 1.50 -1.65 6.76
CA LEU A 160 2.36 -0.49 6.94
C LEU A 160 3.53 -0.59 5.96
N ILE A 161 3.93 0.52 5.37
CA ILE A 161 5.14 0.62 4.56
C ILE A 161 6.18 1.41 5.35
N VAL A 162 7.37 0.85 5.47
CA VAL A 162 8.54 1.52 6.04
C VAL A 162 9.52 1.82 4.91
N ILE A 163 9.73 3.09 4.62
CA ILE A 163 10.71 3.54 3.64
C ILE A 163 12.02 3.86 4.36
N MET A 164 13.02 3.01 4.13
CA MET A 164 14.35 3.22 4.67
C MET A 164 15.18 4.11 3.74
N LEU A 165 15.74 5.15 4.34
CA LEU A 165 16.54 6.18 3.69
C LEU A 165 17.91 6.27 4.37
N ASP A 166 18.92 6.67 3.62
CA ASP A 166 20.26 6.94 4.12
C ASP A 166 20.33 8.43 4.49
N ALA A 167 20.53 8.75 5.76
CA ALA A 167 20.59 10.12 6.25
C ALA A 167 21.74 10.95 5.66
N THR A 168 22.76 10.29 5.10
CA THR A 168 23.90 10.96 4.43
C THR A 168 23.58 11.36 2.98
N LYS A 169 22.45 10.91 2.43
CA LYS A 169 22.04 11.16 1.04
C LYS A 169 21.00 12.26 0.96
N SER A 170 20.79 12.78 -0.26
CA SER A 170 19.77 13.79 -0.52
C SER A 170 18.34 13.24 -0.39
N GLU A 171 17.39 14.14 -0.14
CA GLU A 171 15.95 13.78 -0.10
C GLU A 171 15.38 13.31 -1.46
N GLU A 172 16.17 13.37 -2.53
CA GLU A 172 15.75 12.85 -3.84
C GLU A 172 15.39 11.37 -3.78
N GLN A 173 16.09 10.59 -2.95
CA GLN A 173 15.78 9.18 -2.77
C GLN A 173 14.34 8.97 -2.27
N ARG A 174 13.91 9.76 -1.30
CA ARG A 174 12.54 9.75 -0.79
C ARG A 174 11.55 10.08 -1.91
N ARG A 175 11.78 11.18 -2.60
CA ARG A 175 10.92 11.63 -3.70
C ARG A 175 10.78 10.61 -4.83
N LEU A 176 11.88 9.96 -5.23
CA LEU A 176 11.86 8.92 -6.26
C LEU A 176 11.02 7.72 -5.84
N LEU A 177 11.19 7.23 -4.60
CA LEU A 177 10.40 6.10 -4.08
C LEU A 177 8.92 6.46 -3.96
N GLU A 178 8.58 7.67 -3.51
CA GLU A 178 7.19 8.14 -3.45
C GLU A 178 6.55 8.15 -4.84
N ILE A 179 7.25 8.65 -5.86
CA ILE A 179 6.77 8.69 -7.26
C ILE A 179 6.57 7.27 -7.81
N GLU A 180 7.48 6.36 -7.57
CA GLU A 180 7.38 4.97 -8.03
C GLU A 180 6.19 4.24 -7.36
N LEU A 181 6.01 4.41 -6.05
CA LEU A 181 4.89 3.82 -5.31
C LEU A 181 3.54 4.43 -5.74
N ASP A 182 3.50 5.74 -5.95
CA ASP A 182 2.32 6.43 -6.47
C ASP A 182 1.95 5.94 -7.88
N ALA A 183 2.94 5.77 -8.76
CA ALA A 183 2.75 5.27 -10.11
C ALA A 183 2.20 3.83 -10.15
N VAL A 184 2.55 3.02 -9.18
CA VAL A 184 2.08 1.63 -8.99
C VAL A 184 0.68 1.57 -8.39
N GLY A 185 0.20 2.69 -7.81
CA GLY A 185 -1.12 2.81 -7.21
C GLY A 185 -1.14 2.51 -5.72
N ILE A 186 -0.04 2.76 -5.04
CA ILE A 186 0.03 2.79 -3.58
C ILE A 186 0.02 4.27 -3.16
N ARG A 187 -0.92 4.64 -2.32
CA ARG A 187 -1.08 6.00 -1.79
C ARG A 187 -0.56 6.01 -0.36
N LEU A 188 0.54 6.73 -0.15
CA LEU A 188 1.21 6.81 1.14
C LEU A 188 0.60 7.93 1.99
N ASN A 189 0.30 7.64 3.24
CA ASN A 189 -0.22 8.62 4.23
C ASN A 189 -1.43 9.45 3.74
N LYS A 190 -2.24 8.87 2.85
CA LYS A 190 -3.49 9.49 2.36
C LYS A 190 -4.68 8.66 2.80
N SER A 191 -5.79 9.33 3.11
CA SER A 191 -7.08 8.69 3.33
C SER A 191 -7.73 8.32 2.00
N LYS A 192 -8.55 7.26 2.01
CA LYS A 192 -9.37 6.93 0.86
C LYS A 192 -10.44 8.01 0.68
N PRO A 193 -10.62 8.57 -0.53
CA PRO A 193 -11.64 9.59 -0.78
C PRO A 193 -13.06 9.04 -0.52
N ASP A 194 -13.92 9.85 0.12
CA ASP A 194 -15.33 9.48 0.35
C ASP A 194 -16.17 9.75 -0.90
N VAL A 195 -16.00 8.86 -1.87
CA VAL A 195 -16.74 8.84 -3.13
C VAL A 195 -17.39 7.50 -3.32
N VAL A 196 -18.70 7.49 -3.50
CA VAL A 196 -19.46 6.30 -3.86
C VAL A 196 -19.62 6.26 -5.37
N PHE A 197 -19.06 5.23 -5.99
CA PHE A 197 -19.17 4.96 -7.42
C PHE A 197 -19.86 3.61 -7.64
N LYS A 198 -21.00 3.62 -8.34
CA LYS A 198 -21.74 2.41 -8.71
C LYS A 198 -21.99 2.37 -10.21
N ARG A 199 -21.64 1.28 -10.86
CA ARG A 199 -21.98 1.04 -12.29
C ARG A 199 -23.43 0.60 -12.38
N LYS A 200 -24.14 1.13 -13.38
CA LYS A 200 -25.51 0.75 -13.75
C LYS A 200 -25.53 0.13 -15.15
N THR A 201 -26.58 -0.58 -15.46
CA THR A 201 -26.84 -1.11 -16.82
C THR A 201 -27.46 -0.05 -17.72
N THR A 202 -28.36 0.76 -17.18
CA THR A 202 -29.13 1.81 -17.91
C THR A 202 -29.30 3.05 -17.04
N GLY A 203 -29.84 4.16 -17.60
CA GLY A 203 -30.22 5.35 -16.85
C GLY A 203 -29.21 6.52 -16.89
N GLY A 204 -28.12 6.39 -17.68
CA GLY A 204 -27.17 7.50 -17.82
C GLY A 204 -26.31 7.75 -16.57
N ILE A 205 -25.65 8.92 -16.55
CA ILE A 205 -24.77 9.33 -15.44
C ILE A 205 -25.58 10.18 -14.46
N THR A 206 -25.79 9.65 -13.24
CA THR A 206 -26.35 10.42 -12.11
C THR A 206 -25.19 10.98 -11.30
N PHE A 207 -25.14 12.29 -11.13
CA PHE A 207 -24.08 12.99 -10.43
C PHE A 207 -24.66 13.76 -9.25
N ASN A 208 -24.24 13.42 -8.04
CA ASN A 208 -24.66 14.06 -6.81
C ASN A 208 -23.43 14.46 -5.99
N THR A 209 -23.47 15.66 -5.42
CA THR A 209 -22.43 16.11 -4.48
C THR A 209 -23.09 16.68 -3.23
N THR A 210 -22.50 16.42 -2.07
CA THR A 210 -22.90 17.01 -0.79
C THR A 210 -22.05 18.22 -0.42
N VAL A 211 -20.92 18.41 -1.13
CA VAL A 211 -19.93 19.46 -0.87
C VAL A 211 -19.68 20.24 -2.16
N LYS A 212 -19.41 21.55 -2.04
CA LYS A 212 -19.00 22.37 -3.18
C LYS A 212 -17.60 21.93 -3.63
N LEU A 213 -17.51 21.49 -4.89
CA LEU A 213 -16.23 21.09 -5.50
C LEU A 213 -15.43 22.34 -5.87
N THR A 214 -14.20 22.43 -5.37
CA THR A 214 -13.25 23.51 -5.68
C THR A 214 -12.07 23.02 -6.49
N LYS A 215 -11.66 21.74 -6.30
CA LYS A 215 -10.50 21.12 -6.93
C LYS A 215 -10.81 20.42 -8.26
N THR A 216 -12.07 20.15 -8.54
CA THR A 216 -12.52 19.56 -9.82
C THR A 216 -13.93 20.03 -10.13
N ASP A 217 -14.36 19.84 -11.37
CA ASP A 217 -15.71 20.19 -11.80
C ASP A 217 -16.47 18.98 -12.38
N GLU A 218 -17.80 19.09 -12.46
CA GLU A 218 -18.65 18.04 -13.01
C GLU A 218 -18.32 17.71 -14.46
N LYS A 219 -17.95 18.71 -15.26
CA LYS A 219 -17.61 18.50 -16.68
C LYS A 219 -16.37 17.63 -16.83
N THR A 220 -15.32 17.89 -16.04
CA THR A 220 -14.10 17.07 -16.00
C THR A 220 -14.40 15.65 -15.59
N ILE A 221 -15.24 15.45 -14.56
CA ILE A 221 -15.64 14.11 -14.09
C ILE A 221 -16.40 13.35 -15.19
N ARG A 222 -17.39 13.97 -15.84
CA ARG A 222 -18.15 13.35 -16.96
C ARG A 222 -17.24 12.95 -18.12
N THR A 223 -16.24 13.75 -18.40
CA THR A 223 -15.28 13.46 -19.46
C THR A 223 -14.37 12.29 -19.11
N ILE A 224 -13.89 12.22 -17.88
CA ILE A 224 -13.11 11.08 -17.40
C ILE A 224 -13.95 9.81 -17.53
N LEU A 225 -15.22 9.83 -17.09
CA LEU A 225 -16.14 8.71 -17.21
C LEU A 225 -16.33 8.28 -18.68
N ALA A 226 -16.50 9.22 -19.60
CA ALA A 226 -16.57 8.94 -21.02
C ALA A 226 -15.29 8.31 -21.56
N GLY A 227 -14.11 8.77 -21.13
CA GLY A 227 -12.80 8.19 -21.46
C GLY A 227 -12.66 6.73 -21.01
N TYR A 228 -13.30 6.36 -19.90
CA TYR A 228 -13.38 4.97 -19.43
C TYR A 228 -14.56 4.17 -20.03
N LYS A 229 -15.32 4.76 -20.97
CA LYS A 229 -16.54 4.18 -21.59
C LYS A 229 -17.63 3.85 -20.56
N LEU A 230 -17.73 4.63 -19.51
CA LEU A 230 -18.72 4.51 -18.44
C LEU A 230 -19.83 5.53 -18.67
N HIS A 231 -20.89 5.09 -19.36
CA HIS A 231 -22.03 5.95 -19.73
C HIS A 231 -23.21 5.82 -18.77
N ASN A 232 -23.24 4.75 -17.95
CA ASN A 232 -24.30 4.49 -17.00
C ASN A 232 -23.70 4.24 -15.62
N CYS A 233 -23.79 5.22 -14.73
CA CYS A 233 -23.26 5.11 -13.37
C CYS A 233 -23.86 6.15 -12.43
N ASP A 234 -23.81 5.82 -11.13
CA ASP A 234 -24.07 6.77 -10.04
C ASP A 234 -22.74 7.19 -9.43
N VAL A 235 -22.57 8.49 -9.31
CA VAL A 235 -21.43 9.11 -8.64
C VAL A 235 -21.98 9.99 -7.52
N MET A 236 -21.60 9.70 -6.30
CA MET A 236 -21.89 10.54 -5.13
C MET A 236 -20.57 10.95 -4.49
N ILE A 237 -20.32 12.24 -4.43
CA ILE A 237 -19.10 12.83 -3.89
C ILE A 237 -19.45 13.52 -2.57
N ARG A 238 -18.79 13.15 -1.50
CA ARG A 238 -19.00 13.68 -0.15
C ARG A 238 -17.85 14.51 0.38
N GLU A 239 -16.77 14.61 -0.39
CA GLU A 239 -15.55 15.33 -0.03
C GLU A 239 -15.04 16.12 -1.24
N ASP A 240 -14.35 17.25 -1.04
CA ASP A 240 -13.73 18.01 -2.11
C ASP A 240 -12.47 17.32 -2.64
N ILE A 241 -12.64 16.57 -3.72
CA ILE A 241 -11.63 15.67 -4.28
C ILE A 241 -10.92 16.27 -5.49
N THR A 242 -9.69 15.83 -5.71
CA THR A 242 -8.93 16.09 -6.92
C THR A 242 -9.30 15.13 -8.04
N THR A 243 -8.95 15.50 -9.28
CA THR A 243 -9.11 14.64 -10.46
C THR A 243 -8.40 13.28 -10.30
N ASP A 244 -7.22 13.27 -9.67
CA ASP A 244 -6.45 12.04 -9.46
C ASP A 244 -7.13 11.09 -8.46
N GLU A 245 -7.68 11.64 -7.38
CA GLU A 245 -8.45 10.87 -6.39
C GLU A 245 -9.72 10.27 -6.99
N PHE A 246 -10.40 11.01 -7.89
CA PHE A 246 -11.54 10.46 -8.62
C PHE A 246 -11.14 9.31 -9.55
N ILE A 247 -10.03 9.44 -10.28
CA ILE A 247 -9.48 8.37 -11.12
C ILE A 247 -9.12 7.14 -10.28
N ASP A 248 -8.57 7.34 -9.09
CA ASP A 248 -8.23 6.26 -8.16
C ASP A 248 -9.48 5.46 -7.73
N VAL A 249 -10.60 6.14 -7.47
CA VAL A 249 -11.88 5.48 -7.17
C VAL A 249 -12.41 4.70 -8.36
N LEU A 250 -12.33 5.27 -9.58
CA LEU A 250 -12.79 4.60 -10.80
C LEU A 250 -12.04 3.31 -11.10
N ILE A 251 -10.72 3.34 -10.93
CA ILE A 251 -9.86 2.18 -11.15
C ILE A 251 -10.10 1.12 -10.08
N GLY A 252 -10.38 1.52 -8.82
CA GLY A 252 -10.68 0.62 -7.71
C GLY A 252 -9.52 -0.28 -7.27
N ASN A 253 -8.33 -0.09 -7.83
CA ASN A 253 -7.14 -0.94 -7.63
C ASN A 253 -6.06 -0.20 -6.80
N ARG A 254 -6.45 0.87 -6.13
CA ARG A 254 -5.52 1.66 -5.32
C ARG A 254 -5.52 1.19 -3.88
N LYS A 255 -4.33 1.16 -3.28
CA LYS A 255 -4.13 0.81 -1.89
C LYS A 255 -3.66 2.04 -1.13
N TYR A 256 -4.40 2.42 -0.10
CA TYR A 256 -4.05 3.48 0.84
C TYR A 256 -3.39 2.83 2.05
N VAL A 257 -2.13 3.19 2.30
CA VAL A 257 -1.32 2.56 3.35
C VAL A 257 -0.58 3.63 4.13
N PRO A 258 -0.55 3.54 5.47
CA PRO A 258 0.33 4.38 6.26
C PRO A 258 1.79 4.09 5.91
N CYS A 259 2.60 5.13 5.93
CA CYS A 259 4.02 5.07 5.60
C CYS A 259 4.85 5.75 6.68
N LEU A 260 5.88 5.08 7.11
CA LEU A 260 6.88 5.60 8.03
C LEU A 260 8.22 5.77 7.29
N TYR A 261 8.81 6.95 7.36
CA TYR A 261 10.13 7.25 6.80
C TYR A 261 11.18 7.01 7.87
N VAL A 262 12.16 6.17 7.60
CA VAL A 262 13.20 5.80 8.54
C VAL A 262 14.55 6.21 7.98
N TYR A 263 15.15 7.24 8.56
CA TYR A 263 16.50 7.66 8.22
C TYR A 263 17.51 6.92 9.06
N ASN A 264 18.29 6.08 8.40
CA ASN A 264 19.36 5.29 9.02
C ASN A 264 20.74 5.99 8.85
N LYS A 265 21.71 5.57 9.62
CA LYS A 265 23.09 6.10 9.65
C LYS A 265 23.18 7.53 10.20
N ILE A 266 22.39 7.82 11.22
CA ILE A 266 22.43 9.13 11.88
C ILE A 266 23.76 9.40 12.61
N ASP A 267 24.52 8.37 12.87
CA ASP A 267 25.89 8.43 13.39
C ASP A 267 26.88 9.17 12.49
N SER A 268 26.54 9.27 11.20
CA SER A 268 27.40 9.87 10.16
C SER A 268 27.01 11.30 9.79
N ILE A 269 26.03 11.92 10.48
CA ILE A 269 25.53 13.26 10.19
C ILE A 269 25.58 14.16 11.45
N SER A 270 25.44 15.47 11.26
CA SER A 270 25.42 16.43 12.38
C SER A 270 24.11 16.34 13.19
N LEU A 271 24.19 16.66 14.48
CA LEU A 271 23.06 16.68 15.40
C LEU A 271 21.94 17.63 14.93
N GLU A 272 22.29 18.76 14.36
CA GLU A 272 21.34 19.73 13.80
C GLU A 272 20.51 19.12 12.66
N LEU A 273 21.16 18.30 11.80
CA LEU A 273 20.47 17.60 10.72
C LEU A 273 19.58 16.47 11.26
N VAL A 274 20.05 15.74 12.28
CA VAL A 274 19.24 14.73 12.97
C VAL A 274 17.97 15.36 13.55
N ASP A 275 18.10 16.48 14.24
CA ASP A 275 16.97 17.21 14.83
C ASP A 275 15.97 17.66 13.76
N LYS A 276 16.46 18.25 12.67
CA LYS A 276 15.63 18.64 11.52
C LYS A 276 14.86 17.45 10.93
N LEU A 277 15.51 16.31 10.74
CA LEU A 277 14.88 15.09 10.20
C LEU A 277 13.85 14.52 11.18
N ALA A 278 14.15 14.52 12.49
CA ALA A 278 13.26 14.02 13.52
C ALA A 278 11.95 14.83 13.62
N HIS A 279 11.97 16.12 13.33
CA HIS A 279 10.77 16.96 13.32
C HIS A 279 9.92 16.82 12.04
N THR A 280 10.39 16.07 11.03
CA THR A 280 9.62 15.83 9.81
C THR A 280 8.44 14.88 10.10
N PRO A 281 7.24 15.14 9.58
CA PRO A 281 6.08 14.28 9.81
C PRO A 281 6.30 12.83 9.36
N SER A 282 5.80 11.88 10.14
CA SER A 282 5.90 10.43 9.89
C SER A 282 7.34 9.94 9.68
N THR A 283 8.30 10.54 10.41
CA THR A 283 9.71 10.21 10.30
C THR A 283 10.24 9.67 11.63
N VAL A 284 11.15 8.70 11.53
CA VAL A 284 11.97 8.17 12.63
C VAL A 284 13.42 8.15 12.18
N VAL A 285 14.31 8.58 13.07
CA VAL A 285 15.75 8.59 12.85
C VAL A 285 16.41 7.47 13.67
N ILE A 286 17.25 6.66 13.05
CA ILE A 286 17.90 5.51 13.68
C ILE A 286 19.36 5.37 13.30
N SER A 287 20.12 4.62 14.10
CA SER A 287 21.37 4.03 13.66
C SER A 287 21.32 2.52 13.90
N CYS A 288 21.31 1.75 12.81
CA CYS A 288 21.42 0.31 12.91
C CYS A 288 22.81 -0.14 13.39
N GLU A 289 23.85 0.65 13.17
CA GLU A 289 25.21 0.29 13.59
C GLU A 289 25.37 0.43 15.09
N MET A 290 24.90 1.54 15.65
CA MET A 290 25.00 1.86 17.07
C MET A 290 23.80 1.39 17.91
N ASP A 291 22.84 0.69 17.33
CA ASP A 291 21.58 0.27 17.99
C ASP A 291 20.77 1.44 18.58
N LEU A 292 20.84 2.61 17.94
CA LEU A 292 20.14 3.80 18.43
C LEU A 292 18.71 3.84 17.92
N ASN A 293 17.79 4.11 18.84
CA ASN A 293 16.38 4.42 18.59
C ASN A 293 15.57 3.28 17.92
N LEU A 294 16.02 2.03 18.00
CA LEU A 294 15.34 0.88 17.41
C LEU A 294 14.04 0.53 18.16
N ASP A 295 14.04 0.62 19.49
CA ASP A 295 12.86 0.36 20.32
C ASP A 295 11.74 1.36 20.01
N TYR A 296 12.09 2.64 19.85
CA TYR A 296 11.13 3.67 19.45
C TYR A 296 10.57 3.43 18.04
N LEU A 297 11.39 2.93 17.11
CA LEU A 297 10.93 2.55 15.79
C LEU A 297 9.85 1.47 15.87
N VAL A 298 10.06 0.43 16.69
CA VAL A 298 9.08 -0.65 16.90
C VAL A 298 7.79 -0.12 17.53
N ASP A 299 7.90 0.76 18.53
CA ASP A 299 6.72 1.37 19.18
C ASP A 299 5.96 2.27 18.21
N ARG A 300 6.67 3.02 17.38
CA ARG A 300 6.06 3.85 16.34
C ARG A 300 5.35 3.02 15.27
N MET A 301 5.98 1.94 14.77
CA MET A 301 5.35 1.00 13.85
C MET A 301 4.07 0.41 14.44
N TRP A 302 4.09 0.05 15.73
CA TRP A 302 2.90 -0.42 16.43
C TRP A 302 1.77 0.61 16.41
N GLY A 303 2.08 1.85 16.71
CA GLY A 303 1.10 2.96 16.68
C GLY A 303 0.48 3.15 15.30
N ASP A 304 1.29 3.14 14.25
CA ASP A 304 0.83 3.36 12.87
C ASP A 304 0.06 2.16 12.29
N LEU A 305 0.30 0.94 12.79
CA LEU A 305 -0.48 -0.26 12.43
C LEU A 305 -1.91 -0.23 12.95
N ASN A 306 -2.22 0.60 13.96
CA ASN A 306 -3.53 0.75 14.56
C ASN A 306 -4.17 -0.61 14.95
N ILE A 307 -3.39 -1.46 15.61
CA ILE A 307 -3.83 -2.77 16.08
C ILE A 307 -4.54 -2.61 17.42
N VAL A 308 -5.71 -3.22 17.53
CA VAL A 308 -6.52 -3.30 18.75
C VAL A 308 -6.42 -4.72 19.29
N LYS A 309 -6.15 -4.84 20.58
CA LYS A 309 -6.14 -6.13 21.28
C LYS A 309 -7.55 -6.42 21.81
N VAL A 310 -8.05 -7.60 21.50
CA VAL A 310 -9.33 -8.11 21.95
C VAL A 310 -9.06 -9.33 22.82
N PHE A 311 -9.41 -9.25 24.08
CA PHE A 311 -9.29 -10.36 25.02
C PHE A 311 -10.60 -11.12 25.07
N THR A 312 -10.54 -12.43 24.94
CA THR A 312 -11.70 -13.31 24.94
C THR A 312 -11.92 -13.91 26.31
N LYS A 313 -13.18 -14.15 26.66
CA LYS A 313 -13.52 -14.91 27.88
C LYS A 313 -14.63 -15.91 27.63
N LYS A 314 -14.59 -17.05 28.28
CA LYS A 314 -15.70 -18.00 28.34
C LYS A 314 -16.79 -17.46 29.28
N ARG A 315 -18.05 -17.82 29.03
CA ARG A 315 -19.19 -17.42 29.88
C ARG A 315 -18.94 -17.92 31.32
N GLY A 316 -18.94 -17.00 32.28
CA GLY A 316 -18.69 -17.30 33.68
C GLY A 316 -17.22 -17.39 34.12
N ALA A 317 -16.26 -17.27 33.19
CA ALA A 317 -14.84 -17.29 33.48
C ALA A 317 -14.24 -15.86 33.48
N HIS A 318 -13.01 -15.71 33.99
CA HIS A 318 -12.23 -14.48 33.83
C HIS A 318 -11.69 -14.36 32.39
N PRO A 319 -11.45 -13.12 31.89
CA PRO A 319 -10.81 -12.91 30.59
C PRO A 319 -9.41 -13.53 30.55
N ASP A 320 -9.08 -14.15 29.44
CA ASP A 320 -7.71 -14.57 29.16
C ASP A 320 -6.91 -13.35 28.70
N LEU A 321 -6.04 -12.85 29.58
CA LEU A 321 -5.19 -11.69 29.30
C LEU A 321 -3.83 -12.08 28.71
N GLY A 322 -3.53 -13.38 28.67
CA GLY A 322 -2.28 -13.89 28.13
C GLY A 322 -2.24 -14.01 26.60
N ASP A 323 -3.39 -14.26 25.98
CA ASP A 323 -3.50 -14.49 24.53
C ASP A 323 -4.51 -13.54 23.87
N PRO A 324 -4.11 -12.30 23.54
CA PRO A 324 -5.00 -11.34 22.89
C PRO A 324 -5.17 -11.67 21.40
N VAL A 325 -6.39 -11.60 20.91
CA VAL A 325 -6.68 -11.58 19.48
C VAL A 325 -6.42 -10.19 18.94
N CYS A 326 -5.45 -10.06 18.05
CA CYS A 326 -5.08 -8.79 17.45
C CYS A 326 -5.94 -8.50 16.22
N MET A 327 -6.62 -7.35 16.21
CA MET A 327 -7.50 -6.92 15.13
C MET A 327 -7.15 -5.49 14.70
N ARG A 328 -7.50 -5.13 13.47
CA ARG A 328 -7.36 -3.73 13.01
C ARG A 328 -8.50 -2.89 13.54
N LYS A 329 -8.20 -1.64 13.86
CA LYS A 329 -9.21 -0.65 14.21
C LYS A 329 -10.22 -0.52 13.06
N GLY A 330 -11.52 -0.61 13.39
CA GLY A 330 -12.61 -0.55 12.40
C GLY A 330 -13.01 -1.90 11.79
N SER A 331 -12.38 -3.00 12.20
CA SER A 331 -12.85 -4.35 11.83
C SER A 331 -14.15 -4.67 12.58
N THR A 332 -15.13 -5.26 11.88
CA THR A 332 -16.36 -5.75 12.51
C THR A 332 -16.13 -7.10 13.16
N ILE A 333 -16.81 -7.35 14.30
CA ILE A 333 -16.64 -8.58 15.10
C ILE A 333 -17.35 -9.78 14.47
N GLU A 334 -17.95 -9.64 13.32
CA GLU A 334 -18.70 -10.67 12.61
C GLU A 334 -17.86 -11.87 12.14
N VAL A 335 -16.55 -11.83 12.46
CA VAL A 335 -15.60 -12.81 11.95
C VAL A 335 -15.38 -13.92 12.96
N ARG A 336 -15.91 -15.10 12.65
CA ARG A 336 -15.49 -16.42 13.16
C ARG A 336 -15.84 -16.75 14.62
N THR A 337 -17.09 -16.73 14.97
CA THR A 337 -17.52 -17.49 16.13
C THR A 337 -18.17 -18.82 15.73
N SER A 338 -17.37 -19.78 15.33
CA SER A 338 -17.75 -21.21 15.40
C SER A 338 -17.69 -21.78 16.83
N LEU A 339 -17.44 -20.93 17.82
CA LEU A 339 -17.42 -21.25 19.26
C LEU A 339 -18.27 -20.26 20.04
N PRO A 340 -18.99 -20.68 21.07
CA PRO A 340 -19.81 -19.80 21.92
C PRO A 340 -18.92 -18.97 22.86
N LEU A 341 -18.15 -18.06 22.31
CA LEU A 341 -17.24 -17.16 23.04
C LEU A 341 -17.89 -15.77 23.11
N LEU A 342 -18.14 -15.32 24.33
CA LEU A 342 -18.51 -13.92 24.58
C LEU A 342 -17.22 -13.08 24.48
N ALA A 343 -17.06 -12.30 23.43
CA ALA A 343 -15.93 -11.41 23.30
C ALA A 343 -16.09 -10.19 24.18
N VAL A 344 -15.13 -9.92 25.05
CA VAL A 344 -15.00 -8.65 25.77
C VAL A 344 -13.94 -7.82 25.07
N ILE A 345 -14.34 -6.72 24.47
CA ILE A 345 -13.40 -5.78 23.85
C ILE A 345 -12.81 -4.91 24.95
N VAL A 346 -11.53 -5.08 25.23
CA VAL A 346 -10.75 -4.14 26.03
C VAL A 346 -9.78 -3.45 25.10
N SER A 347 -10.12 -2.26 24.63
CA SER A 347 -9.23 -1.43 23.85
C SER A 347 -8.38 -0.61 24.82
N THR A 348 -7.08 -0.86 24.86
CA THR A 348 -6.14 0.05 25.48
C THR A 348 -5.54 0.98 24.44
N VAL A 349 -6.24 2.07 24.12
CA VAL A 349 -5.62 3.23 23.50
C VAL A 349 -5.34 4.21 24.63
N SER A 350 -4.07 4.52 24.87
CA SER A 350 -3.61 5.57 25.80
C SER A 350 -4.31 5.60 27.16
N GLY A 351 -4.11 4.57 27.99
CA GLY A 351 -4.36 4.65 29.42
C GLY A 351 -5.82 4.71 29.89
N HIS A 352 -6.81 4.70 29.02
CA HIS A 352 -8.22 4.66 29.38
C HIS A 352 -8.83 3.31 29.05
N VAL A 353 -9.24 2.61 30.10
CA VAL A 353 -10.04 1.38 30.01
C VAL A 353 -11.45 1.81 29.61
N LEU A 354 -11.87 1.51 28.39
CA LEU A 354 -13.29 1.64 28.02
C LEU A 354 -14.05 0.43 28.58
N SER A 355 -14.83 0.71 29.62
CA SER A 355 -15.70 -0.25 30.28
C SER A 355 -16.85 -0.68 29.37
N ASN A 356 -17.06 -2.01 29.34
CA ASN A 356 -18.33 -2.71 29.02
C ASN A 356 -19.08 -2.33 27.74
N TRP A 357 -18.77 -3.05 26.67
CA TRP A 357 -19.77 -3.30 25.61
C TRP A 357 -20.25 -4.74 25.73
N THR A 358 -21.46 -4.93 26.24
CA THR A 358 -22.20 -6.18 26.14
C THR A 358 -22.80 -6.27 24.76
N VAL A 359 -22.28 -7.18 23.93
CA VAL A 359 -22.94 -7.56 22.68
C VAL A 359 -24.09 -8.49 23.06
N GLY A 360 -25.32 -8.01 22.93
CA GLY A 360 -26.50 -8.85 23.05
C GLY A 360 -26.52 -9.89 21.94
N CYS A 361 -26.78 -11.13 22.30
CA CYS A 361 -27.15 -12.16 21.35
C CYS A 361 -28.43 -11.77 20.62
N LEU A 362 -28.40 -11.75 19.30
CA LEU A 362 -29.56 -12.06 18.46
C LEU A 362 -29.56 -13.53 18.17
#